data_f97aa63c14ebfb9cff5566229609ccd3
#
_entry.id   f97aa63c14ebfb9cff5566229609ccd3
#
_cell.length_a   1.000
_cell.length_b   1.000
_cell.length_c   1.000
_cell.angle_alpha   90.00
_cell.angle_beta   90.00
_cell.angle_gamma   90.00
#
_symmetry.space_group_name_H-M   'P 1'
#
loop_
_entity.id
_entity.type
_entity.pdbx_description
1 polymer ?
#
loop_
_entity_poly.entity_id
_entity_poly.type
_entity_poly.pdbx_seq_one_letter_code
_entity_poly.pdbx_strand_id
1 'polypeptide(L)'
;MCGIIVIFGTEIDISSNVLTHRGPNEYGSKTLKKCRMDFYRLAINDLTSMGMQPFVKRDESMLVCNGEIYNHKEFRTGKEKGTSDCEVLLPMIEKYGIMKTVDKINGDFALVYTTGDRVIAARDPLGVRPLFYTRYDTNSIAFASEAKALLAMNSEIHVFPPGHIYDSYIDDFTCYYNTYWDIVPECRSSRVRHIKQKLIDAVHTRIENTDRDIGFLLSGGLDSSLIASIAAEKLGKIKTFSIGLEGSPDLVAARTVANYLDTDHTEVTFTTQEGIDTITNVIKSIESY
;
A
#
# COMPACT_ATOMS: atom_id res chain seq x y z
N MET A 1 -0.95 -7.02 1.32
CA MET A 1 -0.12 -5.78 1.26
C MET A 1 1.20 -6.09 1.93
N CYS A 2 2.31 -5.60 1.38
CA CYS A 2 3.63 -5.79 1.96
C CYS A 2 3.76 -5.14 3.35
N GLY A 3 4.79 -5.52 4.10
CA GLY A 3 5.18 -4.89 5.35
C GLY A 3 6.58 -4.32 5.25
N ILE A 4 6.80 -3.13 5.80
CA ILE A 4 8.13 -2.53 5.94
C ILE A 4 8.38 -2.15 7.39
N ILE A 5 9.65 -2.31 7.82
CA ILE A 5 10.18 -1.75 9.05
C ILE A 5 11.52 -1.13 8.71
N VAL A 6 11.73 0.10 9.15
CA VAL A 6 12.99 0.82 8.97
C VAL A 6 13.43 1.41 10.29
N ILE A 7 14.67 1.17 10.66
CA ILE A 7 15.28 1.69 11.89
C ILE A 7 16.52 2.49 11.47
N PHE A 8 16.56 3.75 11.87
CA PHE A 8 17.67 4.66 11.57
C PHE A 8 18.23 5.28 12.86
N GLY A 9 19.55 5.24 13.01
CA GLY A 9 20.29 5.90 14.07
C GLY A 9 20.50 5.07 15.34
N THR A 10 19.79 3.97 15.52
CA THR A 10 19.92 3.08 16.69
C THR A 10 19.83 1.61 16.27
N GLU A 11 20.34 0.72 17.13
CA GLU A 11 20.17 -0.73 16.96
C GLU A 11 19.10 -1.19 17.95
N ILE A 12 17.97 -1.64 17.44
CA ILE A 12 16.88 -2.23 18.24
C ILE A 12 16.49 -3.55 17.61
N ASP A 13 16.36 -4.57 18.43
CA ASP A 13 15.90 -5.88 17.97
C ASP A 13 14.36 -5.88 17.89
N ILE A 14 13.86 -6.03 16.68
CA ILE A 14 12.44 -6.24 16.42
C ILE A 14 12.26 -7.65 15.89
N SER A 15 11.29 -8.38 16.42
CA SER A 15 10.98 -9.74 15.98
C SER A 15 10.73 -9.78 14.47
N SER A 16 11.46 -10.67 13.79
CA SER A 16 11.34 -10.90 12.35
C SER A 16 9.96 -11.43 11.91
N ASN A 17 9.07 -11.75 12.85
CA ASN A 17 7.74 -12.29 12.54
C ASN A 17 6.61 -11.28 12.71
N VAL A 18 6.89 -10.06 13.16
CA VAL A 18 5.87 -9.09 13.57
C VAL A 18 4.93 -8.67 12.44
N LEU A 19 5.41 -8.62 11.20
CA LEU A 19 4.64 -8.25 10.00
C LEU A 19 4.47 -9.40 8.98
N THR A 20 4.74 -10.64 9.33
CA THR A 20 4.63 -11.79 8.42
C THR A 20 3.22 -11.95 7.82
N HIS A 21 2.18 -11.61 8.59
CA HIS A 21 0.78 -11.65 8.11
C HIS A 21 0.51 -10.67 6.94
N ARG A 22 1.31 -9.59 6.82
CA ARG A 22 1.21 -8.65 5.69
C ARG A 22 1.88 -9.17 4.43
N GLY A 23 3.02 -9.81 4.60
CA GLY A 23 3.83 -10.31 3.49
C GLY A 23 4.36 -11.72 3.76
N PRO A 24 3.52 -12.75 3.56
CA PRO A 24 3.86 -14.12 3.93
C PRO A 24 4.76 -14.84 2.92
N ASN A 25 5.02 -14.24 1.75
CA ASN A 25 5.75 -14.94 0.69
C ASN A 25 7.25 -14.97 0.94
N GLU A 26 7.84 -13.86 1.32
CA GLU A 26 9.31 -13.74 1.53
C GLU A 26 9.61 -12.67 2.58
N TYR A 27 10.74 -12.83 3.27
CA TYR A 27 11.29 -11.85 4.20
C TYR A 27 12.72 -11.51 3.81
N GLY A 28 13.08 -10.22 3.84
CA GLY A 28 14.42 -9.72 3.62
C GLY A 28 14.79 -8.61 4.57
N SER A 29 16.05 -8.60 4.99
CA SER A 29 16.62 -7.58 5.85
C SER A 29 17.98 -7.16 5.30
N LYS A 30 18.24 -5.86 5.34
CA LYS A 30 19.52 -5.27 4.96
C LYS A 30 19.85 -4.11 5.88
N THR A 31 21.14 -3.98 6.20
CA THR A 31 21.66 -2.83 6.95
C THR A 31 22.70 -2.11 6.08
N LEU A 32 22.57 -0.79 6.01
CA LEU A 32 23.54 0.11 5.40
C LEU A 32 23.90 1.21 6.41
N LYS A 33 25.12 1.16 6.96
CA LYS A 33 25.58 2.06 8.02
C LYS A 33 24.60 2.11 9.21
N LYS A 34 23.92 3.26 9.42
CA LYS A 34 22.97 3.51 10.52
C LYS A 34 21.54 3.09 10.23
N CYS A 35 21.26 2.55 9.04
CA CYS A 35 19.90 2.24 8.61
C CYS A 35 19.73 0.75 8.37
N ARG A 36 18.81 0.14 9.11
CA ARG A 36 18.29 -1.21 8.87
C ARG A 36 16.93 -1.11 8.21
N MET A 37 16.71 -1.90 7.17
CA MET A 37 15.44 -2.04 6.46
C MET A 37 15.02 -3.50 6.41
N ASP A 38 13.81 -3.78 6.88
CA ASP A 38 13.17 -5.09 6.81
C ASP A 38 11.97 -5.02 5.86
N PHE A 39 11.82 -6.02 5.01
CA PHE A 39 10.74 -6.12 4.05
C PHE A 39 10.04 -7.47 4.13
N TYR A 40 8.72 -7.42 4.24
CA TYR A 40 7.83 -8.59 4.25
C TYR A 40 7.02 -8.55 2.96
N ARG A 41 7.28 -9.47 2.07
CA ARG A 41 6.76 -9.46 0.71
C ARG A 41 5.42 -10.18 0.60
N LEU A 42 4.43 -9.49 0.04
CA LEU A 42 3.30 -10.08 -0.67
C LEU A 42 3.55 -9.88 -2.16
N ALA A 43 3.93 -10.94 -2.86
CA ALA A 43 4.27 -10.88 -4.28
C ALA A 43 3.00 -10.67 -5.13
N ILE A 44 2.79 -9.45 -5.62
CA ILE A 44 1.68 -9.04 -6.50
C ILE A 44 2.22 -8.82 -7.91
N ASN A 45 3.28 -8.03 -8.03
CA ASN A 45 4.05 -7.80 -9.24
C ASN A 45 5.39 -8.50 -9.12
N ASP A 46 5.92 -9.05 -10.24
CA ASP A 46 7.14 -9.86 -10.28
C ASP A 46 7.12 -11.03 -9.29
N LEU A 47 6.53 -12.14 -9.67
CA LEU A 47 6.39 -13.31 -8.80
C LEU A 47 7.71 -14.04 -8.54
N THR A 48 8.82 -13.57 -9.12
CA THR A 48 10.17 -14.11 -8.91
C THR A 48 10.87 -13.45 -7.70
N SER A 49 11.98 -14.03 -7.26
CA SER A 49 12.80 -13.43 -6.19
C SER A 49 13.44 -12.08 -6.59
N MET A 50 13.41 -11.71 -7.89
CA MET A 50 13.97 -10.43 -8.36
C MET A 50 13.17 -9.22 -7.88
N GLY A 51 11.87 -9.40 -7.58
CA GLY A 51 11.04 -8.35 -6.98
C GLY A 51 11.23 -8.20 -5.47
N MET A 52 12.20 -8.90 -4.86
CA MET A 52 12.47 -8.81 -3.42
C MET A 52 13.14 -7.49 -3.05
N GLN A 53 12.76 -6.94 -1.91
CA GLN A 53 13.31 -5.72 -1.33
C GLN A 53 14.03 -6.03 0.02
N PRO A 54 14.92 -5.15 0.53
CA PRO A 54 15.28 -3.81 0.05
C PRO A 54 15.99 -3.82 -1.32
N PHE A 55 15.62 -2.89 -2.20
CA PHE A 55 16.43 -2.61 -3.38
C PHE A 55 17.72 -1.91 -2.97
N VAL A 56 18.86 -2.40 -3.43
CA VAL A 56 20.19 -1.92 -3.03
C VAL A 56 20.99 -1.56 -4.27
N LYS A 57 21.63 -0.40 -4.26
CA LYS A 57 22.59 0.01 -5.29
C LYS A 57 23.99 0.11 -4.71
N ARG A 58 24.85 -0.89 -5.00
CA ARG A 58 26.29 -0.92 -4.72
C ARG A 58 26.68 -0.51 -3.30
N ASP A 59 25.85 -0.82 -2.29
CA ASP A 59 26.02 -0.41 -0.90
C ASP A 59 26.09 1.11 -0.66
N GLU A 60 25.60 1.91 -1.63
CA GLU A 60 25.53 3.38 -1.56
C GLU A 60 24.15 3.87 -1.12
N SER A 61 23.09 3.16 -1.53
CA SER A 61 21.71 3.51 -1.22
C SER A 61 20.79 2.28 -1.15
N MET A 62 19.72 2.39 -0.36
CA MET A 62 18.69 1.37 -0.23
C MET A 62 17.30 1.99 -0.26
N LEU A 63 16.33 1.19 -0.69
CA LEU A 63 14.92 1.57 -0.71
C LEU A 63 14.03 0.38 -0.36
N VAL A 64 13.00 0.65 0.45
CA VAL A 64 11.83 -0.21 0.63
C VAL A 64 10.56 0.55 0.30
N CYS A 65 9.59 -0.14 -0.30
CA CYS A 65 8.29 0.41 -0.66
C CYS A 65 7.19 -0.63 -0.41
N ASN A 66 6.23 -0.29 0.45
CA ASN A 66 4.95 -0.96 0.50
C ASN A 66 3.99 -0.21 -0.40
N GLY A 67 3.80 -0.64 -1.63
CA GLY A 67 3.00 0.11 -2.60
C GLY A 67 2.87 -0.57 -3.94
N GLU A 68 2.14 0.11 -4.81
CA GLU A 68 1.95 -0.19 -6.23
C GLU A 68 2.18 1.09 -7.03
N ILE A 69 3.09 1.06 -7.99
CA ILE A 69 3.41 2.19 -8.87
C ILE A 69 2.82 1.92 -10.25
N TYR A 70 1.64 2.42 -10.51
CA TYR A 70 0.83 2.08 -11.68
C TYR A 70 1.45 2.52 -13.01
N ASN A 71 2.15 3.65 -13.03
CA ASN A 71 2.83 4.15 -14.22
C ASN A 71 4.31 3.79 -14.30
N HIS A 72 4.75 2.74 -13.59
CA HIS A 72 6.16 2.31 -13.54
C HIS A 72 6.77 2.06 -14.93
N LYS A 73 5.96 1.60 -15.89
CA LYS A 73 6.41 1.30 -17.26
C LYS A 73 7.02 2.52 -17.97
N GLU A 74 6.56 3.74 -17.63
CA GLU A 74 7.07 5.00 -18.19
C GLU A 74 8.50 5.32 -17.73
N PHE A 75 8.92 4.76 -16.60
CA PHE A 75 10.21 5.05 -15.96
C PHE A 75 11.23 3.93 -16.09
N ARG A 76 10.86 2.81 -16.69
CA ARG A 76 11.79 1.70 -16.92
C ARG A 76 12.87 2.10 -17.92
N THR A 77 14.11 1.76 -17.58
CA THR A 77 15.32 2.07 -18.38
C THR A 77 15.85 0.87 -19.14
N GLY A 78 15.31 -0.32 -18.89
CA GLY A 78 15.82 -1.60 -19.40
C GLY A 78 17.05 -2.12 -18.67
N LYS A 79 17.41 -1.52 -17.54
CA LYS A 79 18.51 -1.95 -16.66
C LYS A 79 18.02 -2.63 -15.38
N GLU A 80 16.73 -2.67 -15.19
CA GLU A 80 16.07 -3.33 -14.08
C GLU A 80 16.31 -4.84 -14.17
N LYS A 81 16.48 -5.47 -12.99
CA LYS A 81 16.75 -6.91 -12.89
C LYS A 81 15.46 -7.74 -12.98
N GLY A 82 14.38 -7.18 -12.50
CA GLY A 82 13.06 -7.80 -12.43
C GLY A 82 11.99 -7.03 -13.16
N THR A 83 10.74 -7.37 -12.90
CA THR A 83 9.56 -6.70 -13.43
C THR A 83 8.76 -5.94 -12.37
N SER A 84 9.23 -5.93 -11.11
CA SER A 84 8.57 -5.22 -10.02
C SER A 84 8.38 -3.73 -10.36
N ASP A 85 7.18 -3.24 -10.11
CA ASP A 85 6.80 -1.85 -10.31
C ASP A 85 7.59 -0.88 -9.42
N CYS A 86 7.89 -1.29 -8.18
CA CYS A 86 8.66 -0.49 -7.23
C CYS A 86 10.16 -0.39 -7.57
N GLU A 87 10.70 -1.24 -8.46
CA GLU A 87 12.14 -1.24 -8.80
C GLU A 87 12.59 0.07 -9.46
N VAL A 88 11.67 0.78 -10.13
CA VAL A 88 11.96 2.08 -10.77
C VAL A 88 12.22 3.21 -9.77
N LEU A 89 11.76 3.08 -8.52
CA LEU A 89 11.82 4.16 -7.53
C LEU A 89 13.25 4.54 -7.16
N LEU A 90 14.12 3.55 -6.91
CA LEU A 90 15.50 3.82 -6.50
C LEU A 90 16.27 4.65 -7.55
N PRO A 91 16.34 4.26 -8.84
CA PRO A 91 16.97 5.07 -9.86
C PRO A 91 16.28 6.43 -10.10
N MET A 92 14.96 6.52 -9.92
CA MET A 92 14.25 7.80 -10.02
C MET A 92 14.65 8.78 -8.92
N ILE A 93 14.70 8.32 -7.66
CA ILE A 93 15.11 9.17 -6.53
C ILE A 93 16.55 9.67 -6.72
N GLU A 94 17.45 8.82 -7.17
CA GLU A 94 18.83 9.20 -7.42
C GLU A 94 18.98 10.21 -8.57
N LYS A 95 18.16 10.06 -9.61
CA LYS A 95 18.23 10.95 -10.79
C LYS A 95 17.51 12.27 -10.57
N TYR A 96 16.34 12.26 -9.93
CA TYR A 96 15.46 13.42 -9.87
C TYR A 96 15.32 14.02 -8.47
N GLY A 97 15.73 13.28 -7.43
CA GLY A 97 15.43 13.55 -6.03
C GLY A 97 14.03 13.12 -5.64
N ILE A 98 13.78 12.98 -4.33
CA ILE A 98 12.53 12.46 -3.79
C ILE A 98 11.31 13.29 -4.21
N MET A 99 11.37 14.61 -4.10
CA MET A 99 10.28 15.53 -4.40
C MET A 99 9.74 15.34 -5.82
N LYS A 100 10.63 15.32 -6.81
CA LYS A 100 10.24 15.13 -8.22
C LYS A 100 9.82 13.69 -8.51
N THR A 101 10.28 12.73 -7.73
CA THR A 101 9.87 11.33 -7.89
C THR A 101 8.43 11.16 -7.45
N VAL A 102 8.06 11.62 -6.24
CA VAL A 102 6.68 11.49 -5.74
C VAL A 102 5.67 12.30 -6.56
N ASP A 103 6.09 13.41 -7.18
CA ASP A 103 5.28 14.21 -8.10
C ASP A 103 4.97 13.48 -9.42
N LYS A 104 5.88 12.63 -9.90
CA LYS A 104 5.75 11.93 -11.18
C LYS A 104 5.06 10.58 -11.12
N ILE A 105 5.16 9.90 -10.00
CA ILE A 105 4.59 8.57 -9.86
C ILE A 105 3.08 8.62 -9.64
N ASN A 106 2.36 7.71 -10.28
CA ASN A 106 0.97 7.43 -10.00
C ASN A 106 0.89 6.10 -9.25
N GLY A 107 0.50 6.13 -7.98
CA GLY A 107 0.51 4.93 -7.15
C GLY A 107 0.01 5.15 -5.74
N ASP A 108 -0.20 4.04 -5.06
CA ASP A 108 -0.48 3.98 -3.62
C ASP A 108 0.80 3.49 -2.94
N PHE A 109 1.45 4.28 -2.10
CA PHE A 109 2.77 3.93 -1.58
C PHE A 109 3.08 4.48 -0.18
N ALA A 110 3.88 3.72 0.54
CA ALA A 110 4.67 4.14 1.68
C ALA A 110 6.10 3.66 1.43
N LEU A 111 7.03 4.57 1.24
CA LEU A 111 8.41 4.25 0.90
C LEU A 111 9.41 4.88 1.86
N VAL A 112 10.55 4.21 2.03
CA VAL A 112 11.69 4.75 2.76
C VAL A 112 12.96 4.50 1.95
N TYR A 113 13.72 5.57 1.75
CA TYR A 113 15.00 5.60 1.05
C TYR A 113 16.12 6.00 2.01
N THR A 114 17.31 5.44 1.85
CA THR A 114 18.48 5.83 2.63
C THR A 114 19.76 5.79 1.81
N THR A 115 20.72 6.66 2.19
CA THR A 115 22.15 6.58 1.82
C THR A 115 23.01 6.06 2.97
N GLY A 116 22.38 5.52 4.02
CA GLY A 116 23.01 5.04 5.25
C GLY A 116 23.27 6.13 6.29
N ASP A 117 23.54 7.36 5.90
CA ASP A 117 23.70 8.50 6.82
C ASP A 117 22.52 9.48 6.78
N ARG A 118 21.62 9.30 5.83
CA ARG A 118 20.36 10.04 5.66
C ARG A 118 19.23 9.09 5.41
N VAL A 119 18.08 9.32 6.02
CA VAL A 119 16.84 8.62 5.73
C VAL A 119 15.78 9.60 5.24
N ILE A 120 15.06 9.20 4.20
CA ILE A 120 13.93 9.94 3.63
C ILE A 120 12.75 8.99 3.57
N ALA A 121 11.59 9.39 4.10
CA ALA A 121 10.36 8.64 3.98
C ALA A 121 9.31 9.46 3.23
N ALA A 122 8.43 8.79 2.49
CA ALA A 122 7.30 9.44 1.82
C ALA A 122 6.06 8.55 1.83
N ARG A 123 4.89 9.18 1.91
CA ARG A 123 3.59 8.50 1.88
C ARG A 123 2.71 9.11 0.81
N ASP A 124 1.92 8.26 0.16
CA ASP A 124 1.02 8.66 -0.92
C ASP A 124 0.04 9.80 -0.52
N PRO A 125 -0.50 10.54 -1.50
CA PRO A 125 -1.35 11.72 -1.24
C PRO A 125 -2.56 11.48 -0.36
N LEU A 126 -3.15 10.28 -0.42
CA LEU A 126 -4.36 9.93 0.32
C LEU A 126 -4.08 9.07 1.57
N GLY A 127 -2.82 8.61 1.75
CA GLY A 127 -2.45 7.71 2.82
C GLY A 127 -3.06 6.31 2.68
N VAL A 128 -3.26 5.84 1.45
CA VAL A 128 -3.81 4.50 1.16
C VAL A 128 -2.92 3.42 1.76
N ARG A 129 -1.60 3.60 1.65
CA ARG A 129 -0.66 2.70 2.33
C ARG A 129 -0.38 3.20 3.74
N PRO A 130 -0.54 2.35 4.76
CA PRO A 130 -0.24 2.74 6.13
C PRO A 130 1.26 2.94 6.31
N LEU A 131 1.59 3.97 7.08
CA LEU A 131 2.93 4.24 7.56
C LEU A 131 2.84 4.92 8.92
N PHE A 132 3.56 4.39 9.89
CA PHE A 132 3.73 4.93 11.24
C PHE A 132 5.18 5.27 11.47
N TYR A 133 5.44 6.19 12.38
CA TYR A 133 6.79 6.52 12.81
C TYR A 133 6.85 6.77 14.30
N THR A 134 8.07 6.63 14.85
CA THR A 134 8.38 6.99 16.22
C THR A 134 9.81 7.51 16.29
N ARG A 135 10.07 8.39 17.25
CA ARG A 135 11.43 8.87 17.58
C ARG A 135 11.86 8.23 18.88
N TYR A 136 13.01 7.63 18.91
CA TYR A 136 13.57 7.04 20.11
C TYR A 136 14.46 8.02 20.88
N ASP A 137 15.24 8.80 20.13
CA ASP A 137 16.08 9.90 20.63
C ASP A 137 16.22 10.99 19.55
N THR A 138 17.04 12.00 19.81
CA THR A 138 17.25 13.14 18.90
C THR A 138 17.87 12.78 17.54
N ASN A 139 18.48 11.60 17.43
CA ASN A 139 19.19 11.16 16.21
C ASN A 139 18.60 9.88 15.60
N SER A 140 17.54 9.34 16.19
CA SER A 140 16.99 8.04 15.81
C SER A 140 15.50 8.15 15.48
N ILE A 141 15.12 7.57 14.34
CA ILE A 141 13.74 7.48 13.92
C ILE A 141 13.47 6.10 13.33
N ALA A 142 12.28 5.58 13.58
CA ALA A 142 11.84 4.33 12.97
C ALA A 142 10.51 4.50 12.26
N PHE A 143 10.31 3.72 11.20
CA PHE A 143 9.11 3.68 10.38
C PHE A 143 8.61 2.25 10.27
N ALA A 144 7.29 2.05 10.28
CA ALA A 144 6.71 0.74 10.04
C ALA A 144 5.32 0.83 9.38
N SER A 145 4.94 -0.24 8.69
CA SER A 145 3.60 -0.37 8.11
C SER A 145 2.49 -0.52 9.15
N GLU A 146 2.82 -0.95 10.37
CA GLU A 146 1.87 -1.12 11.49
C GLU A 146 2.50 -0.63 12.79
N ALA A 147 1.68 0.00 13.65
CA ALA A 147 2.14 0.60 14.89
C ALA A 147 2.74 -0.44 15.86
N LYS A 148 2.17 -1.65 15.92
CA LYS A 148 2.67 -2.73 16.79
C LYS A 148 4.13 -3.11 16.54
N ALA A 149 4.63 -2.89 15.33
CA ALA A 149 6.03 -3.15 15.01
C ALA A 149 6.99 -2.13 15.66
N LEU A 150 6.48 -0.98 16.10
CA LEU A 150 7.25 0.08 16.75
C LEU A 150 7.16 0.05 18.28
N LEU A 151 6.35 -0.82 18.87
CA LEU A 151 6.17 -0.88 20.33
C LEU A 151 7.48 -1.17 21.09
N ALA A 152 8.41 -1.90 20.48
CA ALA A 152 9.72 -2.18 21.06
C ALA A 152 10.57 -0.91 21.30
N MET A 153 10.23 0.21 20.63
CA MET A 153 10.91 1.50 20.80
C MET A 153 10.54 2.17 22.14
N ASN A 154 9.45 1.75 22.78
CA ASN A 154 8.94 2.32 24.04
C ASN A 154 8.81 3.85 24.01
N SER A 155 8.34 4.38 22.88
CA SER A 155 8.19 5.81 22.61
C SER A 155 6.84 6.06 21.94
N GLU A 156 6.42 7.33 21.88
CA GLU A 156 5.15 7.69 21.25
C GLU A 156 5.16 7.37 19.75
N ILE A 157 4.10 6.72 19.28
CA ILE A 157 3.95 6.30 17.88
C ILE A 157 2.96 7.24 17.19
N HIS A 158 3.37 7.76 16.06
CA HIS A 158 2.57 8.70 15.26
C HIS A 158 2.23 8.11 13.90
N VAL A 159 1.08 8.52 13.36
CA VAL A 159 0.72 8.26 11.96
C VAL A 159 1.54 9.18 11.07
N PHE A 160 2.22 8.63 10.07
CA PHE A 160 2.92 9.44 9.08
C PHE A 160 1.90 10.19 8.21
N PRO A 161 1.98 11.52 8.08
CA PRO A 161 0.96 12.30 7.39
C PRO A 161 0.91 11.97 5.90
N PRO A 162 -0.30 11.80 5.30
CA PRO A 162 -0.47 11.63 3.86
C PRO A 162 0.08 12.83 3.08
N GLY A 163 0.60 12.59 1.87
CA GLY A 163 1.11 13.65 1.01
C GLY A 163 2.34 14.37 1.55
N HIS A 164 3.10 13.74 2.45
CA HIS A 164 4.30 14.33 3.05
C HIS A 164 5.55 13.49 2.78
N ILE A 165 6.67 14.18 2.85
CA ILE A 165 8.02 13.64 2.87
C ILE A 165 8.66 14.04 4.18
N TYR A 166 9.29 13.09 4.87
CA TYR A 166 10.21 13.33 5.98
C TYR A 166 11.65 13.21 5.48
N ASP A 167 12.52 14.07 5.95
CA ASP A 167 13.96 14.06 5.63
C ASP A 167 14.79 14.27 6.90
N SER A 168 15.63 13.32 7.24
CA SER A 168 16.45 13.37 8.46
C SER A 168 17.52 14.45 8.45
N TYR A 169 17.87 15.06 7.30
CA TYR A 169 18.83 16.17 7.26
C TYR A 169 18.24 17.48 7.77
N ILE A 170 16.96 17.71 7.48
CA ILE A 170 16.25 18.88 7.99
C ILE A 170 15.45 18.55 9.26
N ASP A 171 15.34 17.25 9.56
CA ASP A 171 14.59 16.67 10.67
C ASP A 171 13.12 17.13 10.72
N ASP A 172 12.47 17.26 9.55
CA ASP A 172 11.13 17.81 9.42
C ASP A 172 10.35 17.18 8.26
N PHE A 173 9.05 17.45 8.26
CA PHE A 173 8.10 17.03 7.24
C PHE A 173 7.85 18.14 6.23
N THR A 174 7.88 17.78 4.95
CA THR A 174 7.52 18.67 3.85
C THR A 174 6.26 18.15 3.16
N CYS A 175 5.22 18.96 3.11
CA CYS A 175 4.03 18.64 2.31
C CYS A 175 4.36 18.76 0.83
N TYR A 176 4.22 17.67 0.07
CA TYR A 176 4.43 17.67 -1.38
C TYR A 176 3.11 17.65 -2.16
N TYR A 177 2.02 17.27 -1.51
CA TYR A 177 0.70 17.21 -2.13
C TYR A 177 -0.33 17.91 -1.26
N ASN A 178 -0.87 19.01 -1.77
CA ASN A 178 -1.96 19.74 -1.13
C ASN A 178 -3.14 19.77 -2.07
N THR A 179 -4.30 19.27 -1.62
CA THR A 179 -5.53 19.33 -2.38
C THR A 179 -6.13 20.73 -2.30
N TYR A 180 -5.91 21.53 -3.32
CA TYR A 180 -6.74 22.70 -3.54
C TYR A 180 -8.02 22.26 -4.26
N TRP A 181 -9.14 22.42 -3.59
CA TRP A 181 -10.44 22.19 -4.22
C TRP A 181 -10.80 23.42 -5.05
N ASP A 182 -10.31 23.48 -6.27
CA ASP A 182 -10.82 24.45 -7.24
C ASP A 182 -12.24 24.03 -7.62
N ILE A 183 -13.21 24.81 -7.15
CA ILE A 183 -14.60 24.68 -7.61
C ILE A 183 -14.67 25.20 -9.04
N VAL A 184 -14.38 24.35 -10.01
CA VAL A 184 -14.59 24.67 -11.42
C VAL A 184 -16.09 24.57 -11.70
N PRO A 185 -16.74 25.67 -12.17
CA PRO A 185 -18.14 25.64 -12.54
C PRO A 185 -18.33 24.81 -13.81
N GLU A 186 -18.53 23.53 -13.67
CA GLU A 186 -18.93 22.65 -14.77
C GLU A 186 -20.43 22.33 -14.71
N CYS A 187 -21.06 22.11 -15.87
CA CYS A 187 -22.42 21.62 -15.88
C CYS A 187 -22.50 20.19 -15.32
N ARG A 188 -23.64 19.84 -14.71
CA ARG A 188 -23.86 18.55 -14.05
C ARG A 188 -23.54 17.36 -14.97
N SER A 189 -23.93 17.41 -16.23
CA SER A 189 -23.73 16.34 -17.20
C SER A 189 -22.24 16.11 -17.53
N SER A 190 -21.42 17.16 -17.57
CA SER A 190 -19.98 17.07 -17.75
C SER A 190 -19.31 16.42 -16.54
N ARG A 191 -19.67 16.84 -15.32
CA ARG A 191 -19.14 16.26 -14.08
C ARG A 191 -19.43 14.77 -13.96
N VAL A 192 -20.67 14.35 -14.22
CA VAL A 192 -21.05 12.93 -14.17
C VAL A 192 -20.23 12.09 -15.16
N ARG A 193 -20.00 12.61 -16.36
CA ARG A 193 -19.17 11.91 -17.38
C ARG A 193 -17.72 11.80 -16.94
N HIS A 194 -17.15 12.86 -16.38
CA HIS A 194 -15.77 12.84 -15.85
C HIS A 194 -15.62 11.87 -14.68
N ILE A 195 -16.56 11.85 -13.72
CA ILE A 195 -16.54 10.89 -12.59
C ILE A 195 -16.61 9.46 -13.13
N LYS A 196 -17.54 9.18 -14.05
CA LYS A 196 -17.65 7.84 -14.66
C LYS A 196 -16.32 7.42 -15.29
N GLN A 197 -15.72 8.28 -16.13
CA GLN A 197 -14.47 7.94 -16.80
C GLN A 197 -13.32 7.71 -15.81
N LYS A 198 -13.16 8.62 -14.82
CA LYS A 198 -12.13 8.48 -13.78
C LYS A 198 -12.27 7.19 -12.96
N LEU A 199 -13.51 6.77 -12.68
CA LEU A 199 -13.74 5.51 -11.96
C LEU A 199 -13.37 4.30 -12.82
N ILE A 200 -13.76 4.30 -14.10
CA ILE A 200 -13.39 3.25 -15.07
C ILE A 200 -11.86 3.17 -15.18
N ASP A 201 -11.18 4.30 -15.40
CA ASP A 201 -9.72 4.37 -15.51
C ASP A 201 -9.03 3.85 -14.25
N ALA A 202 -9.54 4.20 -13.06
CA ALA A 202 -8.98 3.76 -11.79
C ALA A 202 -9.09 2.24 -11.59
N VAL A 203 -10.24 1.63 -11.94
CA VAL A 203 -10.42 0.17 -11.87
C VAL A 203 -9.53 -0.53 -12.90
N HIS A 204 -9.50 -0.04 -14.14
CA HIS A 204 -8.68 -0.63 -15.21
C HIS A 204 -7.19 -0.57 -14.86
N THR A 205 -6.70 0.55 -14.36
CA THR A 205 -5.31 0.73 -13.93
C THR A 205 -4.89 -0.33 -12.91
N ARG A 206 -5.75 -0.63 -11.93
CA ARG A 206 -5.46 -1.65 -10.91
C ARG A 206 -5.50 -3.07 -11.45
N ILE A 207 -6.44 -3.37 -12.35
CA ILE A 207 -6.53 -4.67 -13.02
C ILE A 207 -5.28 -4.95 -13.88
N GLU A 208 -4.75 -3.94 -14.55
CA GLU A 208 -3.62 -4.08 -15.49
C GLU A 208 -2.24 -4.13 -14.82
N ASN A 209 -2.19 -3.86 -13.52
CA ASN A 209 -0.94 -3.80 -12.74
C ASN A 209 -0.85 -4.90 -11.68
N THR A 210 -1.11 -6.15 -12.06
CA THR A 210 -0.90 -7.31 -11.20
C THR A 210 -0.58 -8.55 -12.04
N ASP A 211 0.31 -9.39 -11.52
CA ASP A 211 0.63 -10.71 -12.08
C ASP A 211 -0.16 -11.82 -11.36
N ARG A 212 -1.12 -11.46 -10.50
CA ARG A 212 -1.96 -12.39 -9.73
C ARG A 212 -3.40 -12.40 -10.21
N ASP A 213 -4.08 -13.51 -9.95
CA ASP A 213 -5.54 -13.60 -10.04
C ASP A 213 -6.18 -12.54 -9.15
N ILE A 214 -7.24 -11.90 -9.66
CA ILE A 214 -7.95 -10.84 -8.96
C ILE A 214 -9.27 -11.38 -8.43
N GLY A 215 -9.55 -11.09 -7.16
CA GLY A 215 -10.85 -11.30 -6.53
C GLY A 215 -11.44 -9.97 -6.05
N PHE A 216 -12.75 -9.86 -6.09
CA PHE A 216 -13.47 -8.65 -5.72
C PHE A 216 -14.33 -8.91 -4.48
N LEU A 217 -14.19 -8.07 -3.45
CA LEU A 217 -15.11 -8.07 -2.32
C LEU A 217 -16.42 -7.42 -2.77
N LEU A 218 -17.54 -8.10 -2.53
CA LEU A 218 -18.87 -7.68 -2.96
C LEU A 218 -19.83 -7.68 -1.76
N SER A 219 -20.27 -6.50 -1.35
CA SER A 219 -21.25 -6.33 -0.29
C SER A 219 -22.68 -6.13 -0.82
N GLY A 220 -22.84 -5.96 -2.14
CA GLY A 220 -24.11 -5.58 -2.75
C GLY A 220 -24.46 -4.09 -2.60
N GLY A 221 -23.64 -3.30 -1.90
CA GLY A 221 -23.72 -1.86 -1.84
C GLY A 221 -23.29 -1.20 -3.17
N LEU A 222 -23.61 0.09 -3.33
CA LEU A 222 -23.34 0.83 -4.58
C LEU A 222 -21.88 0.77 -5.01
N ASP A 223 -20.95 1.02 -4.12
CA ASP A 223 -19.52 1.17 -4.46
C ASP A 223 -18.92 -0.15 -4.92
N SER A 224 -19.09 -1.22 -4.12
CA SER A 224 -18.57 -2.55 -4.46
C SER A 224 -19.20 -3.11 -5.74
N SER A 225 -20.51 -2.85 -5.95
CA SER A 225 -21.23 -3.29 -7.14
C SER A 225 -20.76 -2.56 -8.41
N LEU A 226 -20.47 -1.26 -8.30
CA LEU A 226 -19.95 -0.45 -9.39
C LEU A 226 -18.55 -0.91 -9.82
N ILE A 227 -17.65 -1.14 -8.86
CA ILE A 227 -16.30 -1.66 -9.10
C ILE A 227 -16.37 -3.04 -9.75
N ALA A 228 -17.18 -3.96 -9.20
CA ALA A 228 -17.34 -5.30 -9.76
C ALA A 228 -17.93 -5.27 -11.19
N SER A 229 -18.90 -4.37 -11.46
CA SER A 229 -19.49 -4.20 -12.79
C SER A 229 -18.47 -3.75 -13.82
N ILE A 230 -17.66 -2.71 -13.49
CA ILE A 230 -16.59 -2.23 -14.39
C ILE A 230 -15.54 -3.32 -14.65
N ALA A 231 -15.20 -4.08 -13.61
CA ALA A 231 -14.26 -5.18 -13.73
C ALA A 231 -14.80 -6.32 -14.59
N ALA A 232 -16.08 -6.68 -14.41
CA ALA A 232 -16.75 -7.71 -15.22
C ALA A 232 -16.86 -7.30 -16.70
N GLU A 233 -17.12 -6.02 -17.00
CA GLU A 233 -17.12 -5.51 -18.36
C GLU A 233 -15.76 -5.71 -19.05
N LYS A 234 -14.65 -5.53 -18.31
CA LYS A 234 -13.29 -5.66 -18.83
C LYS A 234 -12.78 -7.10 -18.91
N LEU A 235 -13.02 -7.89 -17.86
CA LEU A 235 -12.43 -9.22 -17.68
C LEU A 235 -13.37 -10.36 -18.09
N GLY A 236 -14.66 -10.09 -18.29
CA GLY A 236 -15.67 -11.12 -18.42
C GLY A 236 -16.05 -11.72 -17.06
N LYS A 237 -15.97 -13.04 -16.91
CA LYS A 237 -16.32 -13.71 -15.66
C LYS A 237 -15.28 -13.45 -14.57
N ILE A 238 -15.68 -12.81 -13.48
CA ILE A 238 -14.82 -12.45 -12.34
C ILE A 238 -15.16 -13.28 -11.09
N LYS A 239 -14.19 -13.43 -10.19
CA LYS A 239 -14.37 -14.02 -8.87
C LYS A 239 -14.81 -12.95 -7.87
N THR A 240 -15.93 -13.16 -7.18
CA THR A 240 -16.43 -12.25 -6.15
C THR A 240 -16.58 -12.95 -4.81
N PHE A 241 -16.42 -12.22 -3.71
CA PHE A 241 -16.47 -12.77 -2.35
C PHE A 241 -17.30 -11.87 -1.47
N SER A 242 -18.13 -12.47 -0.62
CA SER A 242 -18.82 -11.78 0.46
C SER A 242 -18.67 -12.53 1.78
N ILE A 243 -18.74 -11.80 2.89
CA ILE A 243 -18.68 -12.34 4.23
C ILE A 243 -19.76 -11.67 5.09
N GLY A 244 -20.44 -12.45 5.93
CA GLY A 244 -21.46 -11.90 6.82
C GLY A 244 -22.11 -12.95 7.71
N LEU A 245 -23.01 -12.50 8.57
CA LEU A 245 -23.89 -13.40 9.35
C LEU A 245 -24.85 -14.11 8.41
N GLU A 246 -25.13 -15.38 8.71
CA GLU A 246 -26.11 -16.15 7.95
C GLU A 246 -27.44 -15.40 7.83
N GLY A 247 -27.97 -15.30 6.61
CA GLY A 247 -29.22 -14.59 6.33
C GLY A 247 -29.15 -13.07 6.40
N SER A 248 -27.96 -12.47 6.55
CA SER A 248 -27.84 -11.02 6.60
C SER A 248 -28.31 -10.36 5.29
N PRO A 249 -28.88 -9.13 5.34
CA PRO A 249 -29.30 -8.38 4.16
C PRO A 249 -28.15 -8.16 3.16
N ASP A 250 -26.93 -7.96 3.64
CA ASP A 250 -25.77 -7.71 2.80
C ASP A 250 -25.41 -8.92 1.95
N LEU A 251 -25.47 -10.15 2.51
CA LEU A 251 -25.25 -11.38 1.72
C LEU A 251 -26.32 -11.56 0.65
N VAL A 252 -27.60 -11.24 0.97
CA VAL A 252 -28.70 -11.31 -0.02
C VAL A 252 -28.47 -10.30 -1.14
N ALA A 253 -28.07 -9.08 -0.82
CA ALA A 253 -27.77 -8.04 -1.79
C ALA A 253 -26.54 -8.41 -2.65
N ALA A 254 -25.47 -8.92 -2.04
CA ALA A 254 -24.26 -9.38 -2.74
C ALA A 254 -24.59 -10.48 -3.76
N ARG A 255 -25.38 -11.49 -3.34
CA ARG A 255 -25.84 -12.59 -4.22
C ARG A 255 -26.68 -12.10 -5.39
N THR A 256 -27.52 -11.08 -5.16
CA THR A 256 -28.34 -10.47 -6.22
C THR A 256 -27.45 -9.83 -7.28
N VAL A 257 -26.42 -9.07 -6.88
CA VAL A 257 -25.47 -8.44 -7.80
C VAL A 257 -24.59 -9.49 -8.48
N ALA A 258 -24.12 -10.49 -7.74
CA ALA A 258 -23.31 -11.58 -8.27
C ALA A 258 -24.03 -12.35 -9.39
N ASN A 259 -25.32 -12.66 -9.18
CA ASN A 259 -26.16 -13.30 -10.19
C ASN A 259 -26.40 -12.41 -11.41
N TYR A 260 -26.61 -11.10 -11.20
CA TYR A 260 -26.77 -10.14 -12.29
C TYR A 260 -25.53 -10.02 -13.17
N LEU A 261 -24.34 -10.04 -12.56
CA LEU A 261 -23.05 -9.93 -13.24
C LEU A 261 -22.48 -11.27 -13.70
N ASP A 262 -23.16 -12.39 -13.44
CA ASP A 262 -22.70 -13.77 -13.72
C ASP A 262 -21.28 -14.06 -13.18
N THR A 263 -21.02 -13.68 -11.92
CA THR A 263 -19.71 -13.88 -11.29
C THR A 263 -19.56 -15.27 -10.69
N ASP A 264 -18.32 -15.73 -10.52
CA ASP A 264 -18.01 -16.88 -9.66
C ASP A 264 -17.98 -16.40 -8.20
N HIS A 265 -19.13 -16.52 -7.53
CA HIS A 265 -19.38 -15.92 -6.21
C HIS A 265 -19.19 -16.91 -5.08
N THR A 266 -18.36 -16.53 -4.09
CA THR A 266 -18.17 -17.29 -2.86
C THR A 266 -18.69 -16.50 -1.67
N GLU A 267 -19.58 -17.10 -0.88
CA GLU A 267 -20.07 -16.55 0.39
C GLU A 267 -19.38 -17.24 1.56
N VAL A 268 -18.90 -16.45 2.50
CA VAL A 268 -18.37 -16.91 3.79
C VAL A 268 -19.32 -16.44 4.89
N THR A 269 -19.83 -17.38 5.67
CA THR A 269 -20.70 -17.05 6.79
C THR A 269 -19.99 -17.30 8.12
N PHE A 270 -20.36 -16.53 9.13
CA PHE A 270 -19.93 -16.71 10.51
C PHE A 270 -21.10 -16.49 11.48
N THR A 271 -21.03 -17.09 12.65
CA THR A 271 -22.01 -16.92 13.71
C THR A 271 -21.72 -15.68 14.54
N THR A 272 -22.74 -15.17 15.25
CA THR A 272 -22.55 -14.05 16.19
C THR A 272 -21.45 -14.34 17.22
N GLN A 273 -21.39 -15.58 17.72
CA GLN A 273 -20.37 -15.95 18.71
C GLN A 273 -18.95 -15.91 18.13
N GLU A 274 -18.73 -16.47 16.92
CA GLU A 274 -17.44 -16.38 16.22
C GLU A 274 -17.02 -14.92 15.98
N GLY A 275 -17.98 -14.07 15.62
CA GLY A 275 -17.74 -12.63 15.48
C GLY A 275 -17.24 -12.01 16.80
N ILE A 276 -17.91 -12.27 17.90
CA ILE A 276 -17.53 -11.77 19.25
C ILE A 276 -16.14 -12.30 19.64
N ASP A 277 -15.91 -13.59 19.48
CA ASP A 277 -14.63 -14.23 19.86
C ASP A 277 -13.45 -13.70 19.05
N THR A 278 -13.70 -13.18 17.85
CA THR A 278 -12.67 -12.67 16.93
C THR A 278 -12.34 -11.20 17.15
N ILE A 279 -13.15 -10.41 17.88
CA ILE A 279 -13.01 -8.95 18.02
C ILE A 279 -11.58 -8.54 18.44
N THR A 280 -10.98 -9.23 19.42
CA THR A 280 -9.62 -8.91 19.87
C THR A 280 -8.58 -9.09 18.75
N ASN A 281 -8.75 -10.09 17.90
CA ASN A 281 -7.85 -10.34 16.77
C ASN A 281 -8.07 -9.30 15.66
N VAL A 282 -9.31 -8.88 15.45
CA VAL A 282 -9.63 -7.79 14.50
C VAL A 282 -8.96 -6.50 14.94
N ILE A 283 -9.10 -6.09 16.22
CA ILE A 283 -8.45 -4.89 16.77
C ILE A 283 -6.94 -4.95 16.58
N LYS A 284 -6.30 -6.10 16.89
CA LYS A 284 -4.87 -6.29 16.65
C LYS A 284 -4.46 -6.19 15.18
N SER A 285 -5.35 -6.55 14.26
CA SER A 285 -5.07 -6.53 12.82
C SER A 285 -5.25 -5.15 12.21
N ILE A 286 -6.29 -4.40 12.61
CA ILE A 286 -6.59 -3.07 12.06
C ILE A 286 -5.95 -1.93 12.85
N GLU A 287 -5.49 -2.21 14.10
CA GLU A 287 -4.86 -1.25 15.03
C GLU A 287 -5.72 0.01 15.29
N SER A 288 -7.02 -0.13 15.16
CA SER A 288 -8.02 0.91 15.44
C SER A 288 -9.29 0.29 16.01
N TYR A 289 -10.20 1.13 16.48
CA TYR A 289 -11.51 0.76 17.05
C TYR A 289 -12.61 1.68 16.50
#